data_e82790a8d8e5258c2d7e34678eb76bbf
#
_entry.id   e82790a8d8e5258c2d7e34678eb76bbf
#
_cell.length_a   1.000
_cell.length_b   1.000
_cell.length_c   1.000
_cell.angle_alpha   90.00
_cell.angle_beta   90.00
_cell.angle_gamma   90.00
#
_symmetry.space_group_name_H-M   'P 1'
#
loop_
_entity.id
_entity.type
_entity.pdbx_description
1 polymer ?
#
loop_
_entity_poly.entity_id
_entity_poly.type
_entity_poly.pdbx_seq_one_letter_code
_entity_poly.pdbx_strand_id
1 'polypeptide(L)'
;MKVRSVKVITLKVNGRSYEFDVGEGRGEMPESETLVHTLRDRLGLTGVKLGCDQGACGACTVIMNGKPVTSCMMLTMDCDGAEITTIEGLADAATGKLNGLQQAFLDHCGYQCGFCTPGIIMTAQALLDKNPCPTETEVREALSGNYCRCGTHYTAVESVMAYIEQMKEERKQ
;
A
#
# COMPACT_ATOMS: atom_id res chain seq x y z
N MET A 1 -39.05 -19.31 -6.09
CA MET A 1 -37.84 -18.76 -5.43
C MET A 1 -36.75 -18.65 -6.46
N LYS A 2 -36.31 -17.43 -6.87
CA LYS A 2 -35.11 -17.31 -7.68
C LYS A 2 -33.92 -17.60 -6.75
N VAL A 3 -33.13 -18.62 -7.07
CA VAL A 3 -31.83 -18.86 -6.43
C VAL A 3 -30.95 -17.65 -6.75
N ARG A 4 -30.61 -16.87 -5.73
CA ARG A 4 -29.73 -15.71 -5.87
C ARG A 4 -28.34 -16.26 -6.13
N SER A 5 -27.76 -16.04 -7.30
CA SER A 5 -26.37 -16.37 -7.57
C SER A 5 -25.49 -15.38 -6.79
N VAL A 6 -24.86 -15.82 -5.74
CA VAL A 6 -23.85 -15.05 -5.03
C VAL A 6 -22.61 -14.99 -5.92
N LYS A 7 -22.11 -13.78 -6.22
CA LYS A 7 -20.83 -13.62 -6.92
C LYS A 7 -19.72 -13.82 -5.89
N VAL A 8 -18.82 -14.75 -6.12
CA VAL A 8 -17.61 -14.94 -5.30
C VAL A 8 -16.45 -14.29 -6.01
N ILE A 9 -15.64 -13.54 -5.27
CA ILE A 9 -14.39 -12.97 -5.75
C ILE A 9 -13.23 -13.47 -4.89
N THR A 10 -12.04 -13.53 -5.48
CA THR A 10 -10.81 -13.97 -4.82
C THR A 10 -9.76 -12.88 -4.89
N LEU A 11 -9.17 -12.50 -3.76
CA LEU A 11 -8.03 -11.59 -3.69
C LEU A 11 -6.82 -12.33 -3.12
N LYS A 12 -5.63 -12.07 -3.66
CA LYS A 12 -4.37 -12.49 -3.05
C LYS A 12 -3.76 -11.28 -2.34
N VAL A 13 -3.80 -11.25 -1.01
CA VAL A 13 -3.29 -10.14 -0.21
C VAL A 13 -2.10 -10.59 0.63
N ASN A 14 -0.95 -9.92 0.46
CA ASN A 14 0.30 -10.26 1.14
C ASN A 14 0.65 -11.76 1.03
N GLY A 15 0.46 -12.33 -0.17
CA GLY A 15 0.73 -13.73 -0.45
C GLY A 15 -0.35 -14.72 0.00
N ARG A 16 -1.40 -14.29 0.70
CA ARG A 16 -2.52 -15.13 1.15
C ARG A 16 -3.76 -14.91 0.28
N SER A 17 -4.45 -15.99 -0.06
CA SER A 17 -5.72 -15.93 -0.80
C SER A 17 -6.90 -15.76 0.15
N TYR A 18 -7.84 -14.89 -0.21
CA TYR A 18 -9.08 -14.61 0.50
C TYR A 18 -10.24 -14.65 -0.48
N GLU A 19 -11.33 -15.26 -0.08
CA GLU A 19 -12.58 -15.33 -0.86
C GLU A 19 -13.66 -14.50 -0.16
N PHE A 20 -14.46 -13.79 -0.95
CA PHE A 20 -15.54 -12.95 -0.48
C PHE A 20 -16.80 -13.22 -1.28
N ASP A 21 -17.88 -13.53 -0.56
CA ASP A 21 -19.22 -13.57 -1.12
C ASP A 21 -19.72 -12.12 -1.29
N VAL A 22 -20.05 -11.73 -2.53
CA VAL A 22 -20.50 -10.38 -2.86
C VAL A 22 -22.02 -10.33 -2.88
N GLY A 23 -22.60 -9.43 -2.11
CA GLY A 23 -24.07 -9.27 -2.04
C GLY A 23 -24.52 -8.39 -0.87
N GLU A 24 -25.81 -8.45 -0.54
CA GLU A 24 -26.42 -7.67 0.55
C GLU A 24 -26.88 -8.55 1.72
N GLY A 25 -26.51 -9.84 1.73
CA GLY A 25 -26.82 -10.77 2.78
C GLY A 25 -25.96 -10.56 4.02
N ARG A 26 -26.38 -11.18 5.12
CA ARG A 26 -25.62 -11.09 6.37
C ARG A 26 -24.26 -11.79 6.22
N GLY A 27 -23.17 -11.03 6.34
CA GLY A 27 -21.80 -11.51 6.18
C GLY A 27 -21.24 -11.37 4.76
N GLU A 28 -22.08 -11.10 3.77
CA GLU A 28 -21.67 -10.79 2.41
C GLU A 28 -20.97 -9.42 2.35
N MET A 29 -20.15 -9.21 1.34
CA MET A 29 -19.49 -7.95 1.05
C MET A 29 -20.38 -7.13 0.11
N PRO A 30 -20.77 -5.91 0.46
CA PRO A 30 -21.53 -5.05 -0.44
C PRO A 30 -20.78 -4.76 -1.74
N GLU A 31 -21.50 -4.70 -2.87
CA GLU A 31 -20.90 -4.34 -4.17
C GLU A 31 -20.23 -2.96 -4.15
N SER A 32 -20.72 -2.06 -3.28
CA SER A 32 -20.18 -0.70 -3.10
C SER A 32 -18.95 -0.63 -2.18
N GLU A 33 -18.54 -1.75 -1.56
CA GLU A 33 -17.41 -1.75 -0.63
C GLU A 33 -16.10 -1.47 -1.37
N THR A 34 -15.35 -0.46 -0.90
CA THR A 34 -14.05 -0.14 -1.47
C THR A 34 -12.94 -1.01 -0.87
N LEU A 35 -11.87 -1.20 -1.63
CA LEU A 35 -10.74 -2.04 -1.25
C LEU A 35 -10.12 -1.62 0.09
N VAL A 36 -10.07 -0.31 0.39
CA VAL A 36 -9.55 0.16 1.68
C VAL A 36 -10.36 -0.38 2.87
N HIS A 37 -11.69 -0.46 2.75
CA HIS A 37 -12.55 -1.02 3.80
C HIS A 37 -12.35 -2.53 3.93
N THR A 38 -12.30 -3.25 2.82
CA THR A 38 -12.01 -4.70 2.84
C THR A 38 -10.67 -4.99 3.52
N LEU A 39 -9.61 -4.27 3.15
CA LEU A 39 -8.28 -4.47 3.74
C LEU A 39 -8.27 -4.15 5.24
N ARG A 40 -8.89 -3.04 5.66
CA ARG A 40 -8.87 -2.60 7.05
C ARG A 40 -9.85 -3.34 7.94
N ASP A 41 -11.12 -3.41 7.49
CA ASP A 41 -12.22 -3.80 8.38
C ASP A 41 -12.48 -5.30 8.33
N ARG A 42 -12.28 -5.96 7.17
CA ARG A 42 -12.42 -7.42 7.05
C ARG A 42 -11.12 -8.17 7.32
N LEU A 43 -9.98 -7.66 6.82
CA LEU A 43 -8.69 -8.35 6.94
C LEU A 43 -7.83 -7.83 8.11
N GLY A 44 -8.23 -6.73 8.78
CA GLY A 44 -7.49 -6.16 9.90
C GLY A 44 -6.17 -5.48 9.53
N LEU A 45 -5.94 -5.21 8.23
CA LEU A 45 -4.71 -4.58 7.73
C LEU A 45 -4.78 -3.05 7.91
N THR A 46 -4.61 -2.61 9.15
CA THR A 46 -4.80 -1.21 9.56
C THR A 46 -3.65 -0.29 9.18
N GLY A 47 -2.56 -0.81 8.67
CA GLY A 47 -1.45 -0.04 8.09
C GLY A 47 -1.91 0.79 6.89
N VAL A 48 -2.83 0.27 6.07
CA VAL A 48 -3.52 1.06 5.05
C VAL A 48 -4.38 2.13 5.72
N LYS A 49 -4.16 3.42 5.42
CA LYS A 49 -4.84 4.54 6.11
C LYS A 49 -5.94 5.16 5.25
N LEU A 50 -7.11 5.36 5.84
CA LEU A 50 -8.21 6.10 5.21
C LEU A 50 -8.18 7.56 5.67
N GLY A 51 -7.71 8.46 4.80
CA GLY A 51 -7.59 9.90 5.11
C GLY A 51 -8.67 10.74 4.44
N CYS A 52 -8.72 10.79 3.11
CA CYS A 52 -9.64 11.66 2.38
C CYS A 52 -10.85 10.94 1.78
N ASP A 53 -10.77 9.64 1.55
CA ASP A 53 -11.79 8.79 0.91
C ASP A 53 -12.26 9.29 -0.48
N GLN A 54 -11.36 9.96 -1.21
CA GLN A 54 -11.63 10.55 -2.52
C GLN A 54 -10.41 10.56 -3.46
N GLY A 55 -9.44 9.69 -3.22
CA GLY A 55 -8.26 9.52 -4.08
C GLY A 55 -7.22 10.64 -4.03
N ALA A 56 -7.40 11.67 -3.19
CA ALA A 56 -6.58 12.88 -3.25
C ALA A 56 -5.30 12.84 -2.39
N CYS A 57 -5.26 12.05 -1.29
CA CYS A 57 -4.19 12.15 -0.30
C CYS A 57 -3.12 11.05 -0.36
N GLY A 58 -3.37 9.96 -1.05
CA GLY A 58 -2.42 8.84 -1.18
C GLY A 58 -2.16 8.03 0.10
N ALA A 59 -2.83 8.32 1.23
CA ALA A 59 -2.60 7.60 2.50
C ALA A 59 -3.06 6.13 2.42
N CYS A 60 -4.00 5.81 1.54
CA CYS A 60 -4.51 4.46 1.31
C CYS A 60 -3.79 3.70 0.18
N THR A 61 -2.64 4.17 -0.27
CA THR A 61 -1.90 3.52 -1.36
C THR A 61 -1.49 2.10 -0.98
N VAL A 62 -1.77 1.18 -1.90
CA VAL A 62 -1.32 -0.21 -1.89
C VAL A 62 -0.71 -0.53 -3.26
N ILE A 63 0.07 -1.61 -3.36
CA ILE A 63 0.53 -2.10 -4.65
C ILE A 63 -0.43 -3.18 -5.11
N MET A 64 -1.08 -2.96 -6.26
CA MET A 64 -1.97 -3.94 -6.90
C MET A 64 -1.41 -4.31 -8.27
N ASN A 65 -1.13 -5.60 -8.46
CA ASN A 65 -0.52 -6.12 -9.69
C ASN A 65 0.73 -5.34 -10.12
N GLY A 66 1.61 -5.00 -9.14
CA GLY A 66 2.85 -4.25 -9.35
C GLY A 66 2.69 -2.74 -9.60
N LYS A 67 1.50 -2.17 -9.40
CA LYS A 67 1.24 -0.73 -9.57
C LYS A 67 0.70 -0.11 -8.28
N PRO A 68 1.15 1.10 -7.90
CA PRO A 68 0.57 1.82 -6.78
C PRO A 68 -0.85 2.30 -7.15
N VAL A 69 -1.81 2.01 -6.28
CA VAL A 69 -3.21 2.43 -6.44
C VAL A 69 -3.75 2.99 -5.14
N THR A 70 -4.66 3.97 -5.22
CA THR A 70 -5.40 4.48 -4.06
C THR A 70 -6.60 3.58 -3.78
N SER A 71 -6.51 2.73 -2.77
CA SER A 71 -7.50 1.68 -2.48
C SER A 71 -8.90 2.21 -2.11
N CYS A 72 -9.03 3.47 -1.70
CA CYS A 72 -10.34 4.10 -1.48
C CYS A 72 -11.13 4.36 -2.78
N MET A 73 -10.46 4.33 -3.95
CA MET A 73 -11.10 4.53 -5.25
C MET A 73 -11.36 3.23 -6.02
N MET A 74 -11.02 2.09 -5.43
CA MET A 74 -11.19 0.78 -6.04
C MET A 74 -12.36 0.06 -5.39
N LEU A 75 -13.35 -0.38 -6.16
CA LEU A 75 -14.36 -1.32 -5.65
C LEU A 75 -13.71 -2.69 -5.47
N THR A 76 -13.92 -3.31 -4.33
CA THR A 76 -13.32 -4.61 -4.03
C THR A 76 -13.76 -5.68 -5.03
N MET A 77 -15.03 -5.61 -5.47
CA MET A 77 -15.57 -6.54 -6.46
C MET A 77 -14.88 -6.46 -7.84
N ASP A 78 -14.27 -5.32 -8.17
CA ASP A 78 -13.54 -5.12 -9.42
C ASP A 78 -12.07 -5.57 -9.32
N CYS A 79 -11.63 -5.96 -8.12
CA CYS A 79 -10.29 -6.46 -7.87
C CYS A 79 -10.18 -7.99 -7.92
N ASP A 80 -11.19 -8.69 -8.45
CA ASP A 80 -11.18 -10.16 -8.54
C ASP A 80 -9.92 -10.69 -9.23
N GLY A 81 -9.25 -11.66 -8.62
CA GLY A 81 -7.98 -12.22 -9.08
C GLY A 81 -6.76 -11.33 -8.87
N ALA A 82 -6.91 -10.14 -8.28
CA ALA A 82 -5.79 -9.23 -8.07
C ALA A 82 -4.82 -9.70 -6.99
N GLU A 83 -3.52 -9.42 -7.21
CA GLU A 83 -2.48 -9.55 -6.20
C GLU A 83 -2.21 -8.19 -5.56
N ILE A 84 -2.38 -8.11 -4.24
CA ILE A 84 -2.30 -6.87 -3.47
C ILE A 84 -1.22 -7.00 -2.42
N THR A 85 -0.32 -6.01 -2.37
CA THR A 85 0.66 -5.86 -1.30
C THR A 85 0.34 -4.60 -0.51
N THR A 86 0.23 -4.74 0.80
CA THR A 86 0.07 -3.63 1.76
C THR A 86 1.38 -3.39 2.50
N ILE A 87 1.43 -2.33 3.32
CA ILE A 87 2.62 -2.00 4.12
C ILE A 87 3.05 -3.16 5.04
N GLU A 88 2.10 -3.94 5.55
CA GLU A 88 2.37 -5.12 6.37
C GLU A 88 3.07 -6.22 5.57
N GLY A 89 2.79 -6.31 4.28
CA GLY A 89 3.38 -7.32 3.39
C GLY A 89 4.81 -7.00 2.93
N LEU A 90 5.36 -5.82 3.27
CA LEU A 90 6.76 -5.49 2.99
C LEU A 90 7.72 -6.04 4.04
N ALA A 91 7.26 -6.24 5.27
CA ALA A 91 8.04 -6.86 6.33
C ALA A 91 8.13 -8.38 6.11
N ASP A 92 9.19 -8.99 6.63
CA ASP A 92 9.34 -10.44 6.64
C ASP A 92 8.22 -11.09 7.46
N ALA A 93 7.44 -11.96 6.83
CA ALA A 93 6.24 -12.54 7.43
C ALA A 93 6.54 -13.51 8.61
N ALA A 94 7.75 -14.08 8.66
CA ALA A 94 8.12 -15.05 9.70
C ALA A 94 8.72 -14.37 10.93
N THR A 95 9.53 -13.33 10.72
CA THR A 95 10.30 -12.67 11.78
C THR A 95 9.74 -11.31 12.18
N GLY A 96 8.90 -10.70 11.34
CA GLY A 96 8.44 -9.32 11.49
C GLY A 96 9.53 -8.28 11.20
N LYS A 97 10.69 -8.70 10.67
CA LYS A 97 11.78 -7.79 10.33
C LYS A 97 11.34 -6.86 9.20
N LEU A 98 11.54 -5.56 9.41
CA LEU A 98 11.26 -4.55 8.40
C LEU A 98 12.14 -4.74 7.17
N ASN A 99 11.62 -4.40 5.98
CA ASN A 99 12.46 -4.32 4.81
C ASN A 99 13.37 -3.07 4.88
N GLY A 100 14.39 -3.00 4.02
CA GLY A 100 15.36 -1.91 4.07
C GLY A 100 14.76 -0.52 3.87
N LEU A 101 13.72 -0.39 3.04
CA LEU A 101 13.03 0.89 2.85
C LEU A 101 12.26 1.31 4.11
N GLN A 102 11.54 0.40 4.75
CA GLN A 102 10.86 0.68 6.03
C GLN A 102 11.86 1.07 7.11
N GLN A 103 13.00 0.38 7.17
CA GLN A 103 14.08 0.68 8.12
C GLN A 103 14.67 2.06 7.87
N ALA A 104 14.92 2.44 6.61
CA ALA A 104 15.44 3.77 6.27
C ALA A 104 14.51 4.91 6.73
N PHE A 105 13.19 4.70 6.67
CA PHE A 105 12.23 5.68 7.21
C PHE A 105 12.34 5.84 8.72
N LEU A 106 12.70 4.79 9.47
CA LEU A 106 12.98 4.89 10.90
C LEU A 106 14.31 5.60 11.17
N ASP A 107 15.35 5.20 10.48
CA ASP A 107 16.72 5.68 10.72
C ASP A 107 16.90 7.17 10.34
N HIS A 108 16.17 7.63 9.31
CA HIS A 108 16.24 8.99 8.79
C HIS A 108 15.03 9.86 9.16
N CYS A 109 14.20 9.42 10.13
CA CYS A 109 13.04 10.17 10.60
C CYS A 109 12.09 10.62 9.47
N GLY A 110 11.82 9.73 8.49
CA GLY A 110 10.95 9.98 7.33
C GLY A 110 9.46 10.18 7.69
N TYR A 111 9.14 10.38 8.96
CA TYR A 111 7.79 10.52 9.49
C TYR A 111 7.73 11.44 10.71
N GLN A 112 6.53 11.93 11.04
CA GLN A 112 6.19 12.55 12.32
C GLN A 112 5.02 11.79 12.96
N CYS A 113 3.76 12.13 12.62
CA CYS A 113 2.61 11.41 13.18
C CYS A 113 2.44 9.99 12.62
N GLY A 114 3.09 9.64 11.52
CA GLY A 114 3.05 8.31 10.89
C GLY A 114 1.83 8.02 10.02
N PHE A 115 0.84 8.92 9.94
CA PHE A 115 -0.41 8.62 9.24
C PHE A 115 -0.24 8.48 7.71
N CYS A 116 0.53 9.35 7.06
CA CYS A 116 0.80 9.28 5.62
C CYS A 116 1.92 8.28 5.26
N THR A 117 2.74 7.91 6.22
CA THR A 117 3.97 7.14 6.03
C THR A 117 3.76 5.81 5.30
N PRO A 118 2.76 4.97 5.63
CA PRO A 118 2.52 3.73 4.89
C PRO A 118 2.27 3.97 3.40
N GLY A 119 1.42 4.95 3.06
CA GLY A 119 1.13 5.29 1.66
C GLY A 119 2.37 5.79 0.91
N ILE A 120 3.20 6.60 1.56
CA ILE A 120 4.46 7.10 1.00
C ILE A 120 5.43 5.94 0.74
N ILE A 121 5.61 5.03 1.71
CA ILE A 121 6.48 3.85 1.56
C ILE A 121 5.98 2.95 0.43
N MET A 122 4.67 2.69 0.34
CA MET A 122 4.11 1.86 -0.74
C MET A 122 4.32 2.48 -2.11
N THR A 123 4.20 3.80 -2.24
CA THR A 123 4.48 4.53 -3.49
C THR A 123 5.96 4.46 -3.85
N ALA A 124 6.85 4.67 -2.87
CA ALA A 124 8.30 4.56 -3.07
C ALA A 124 8.72 3.13 -3.43
N GLN A 125 8.16 2.11 -2.78
CA GLN A 125 8.41 0.71 -3.10
C GLN A 125 8.03 0.39 -4.54
N ALA A 126 6.85 0.81 -4.99
CA ALA A 126 6.41 0.60 -6.37
C ALA A 126 7.30 1.32 -7.41
N LEU A 127 7.89 2.46 -7.06
CA LEU A 127 8.91 3.12 -7.89
C LEU A 127 10.18 2.27 -7.95
N LEU A 128 10.69 1.82 -6.81
CA LEU A 128 11.93 1.06 -6.69
C LEU A 128 11.85 -0.33 -7.35
N ASP A 129 10.68 -0.95 -7.36
CA ASP A 129 10.42 -2.21 -8.06
C ASP A 129 10.57 -2.06 -9.58
N LYS A 130 10.27 -0.88 -10.13
CA LYS A 130 10.41 -0.56 -11.56
C LYS A 130 11.79 0.00 -11.91
N ASN A 131 12.29 0.90 -11.07
CA ASN A 131 13.57 1.56 -11.23
C ASN A 131 14.33 1.50 -9.89
N PRO A 132 15.26 0.56 -9.73
CA PRO A 132 16.01 0.39 -8.48
C PRO A 132 16.98 1.54 -8.13
N CYS A 133 17.23 2.45 -9.05
CA CYS A 133 18.16 3.56 -8.86
C CYS A 133 17.57 4.87 -9.41
N PRO A 134 16.38 5.31 -8.91
CA PRO A 134 15.78 6.55 -9.38
C PRO A 134 16.61 7.75 -8.92
N THR A 135 16.51 8.82 -9.69
CA THR A 135 17.01 10.14 -9.29
C THR A 135 16.12 10.75 -8.21
N GLU A 136 16.64 11.72 -7.46
CA GLU A 136 15.84 12.45 -6.46
C GLU A 136 14.60 13.10 -7.09
N THR A 137 14.71 13.60 -8.32
CA THR A 137 13.57 14.19 -9.05
C THR A 137 12.49 13.14 -9.30
N GLU A 138 12.84 11.94 -9.76
CA GLU A 138 11.87 10.86 -9.97
C GLU A 138 11.22 10.42 -8.66
N VAL A 139 11.96 10.40 -7.54
CA VAL A 139 11.40 10.13 -6.22
C VAL A 139 10.39 11.21 -5.83
N ARG A 140 10.72 12.49 -5.99
CA ARG A 140 9.81 13.61 -5.70
C ARG A 140 8.55 13.58 -6.56
N GLU A 141 8.69 13.28 -7.84
CA GLU A 141 7.56 13.14 -8.78
C GLU A 141 6.66 11.97 -8.37
N ALA A 142 7.24 10.80 -8.07
CA ALA A 142 6.46 9.65 -7.63
C ALA A 142 5.67 9.94 -6.34
N LEU A 143 6.29 10.62 -5.37
CA LEU A 143 5.66 10.95 -4.09
C LEU A 143 4.72 12.16 -4.15
N SER A 144 4.61 12.85 -5.27
CA SER A 144 3.77 14.06 -5.42
C SER A 144 2.27 13.81 -5.16
N GLY A 145 1.80 12.56 -5.33
CA GLY A 145 0.44 12.13 -5.03
C GLY A 145 0.17 11.82 -3.55
N ASN A 146 1.19 11.90 -2.68
CA ASN A 146 1.06 11.62 -1.27
C ASN A 146 1.05 12.91 -0.44
N TYR A 147 -0.04 13.20 0.26
CA TYR A 147 -0.16 14.39 1.10
C TYR A 147 0.30 14.12 2.54
N CYS A 148 1.14 15.01 3.06
CA CYS A 148 1.55 15.00 4.46
C CYS A 148 1.23 16.34 5.14
N ARG A 149 0.35 16.35 6.15
CA ARG A 149 0.00 17.57 6.89
C ARG A 149 1.11 18.02 7.85
N CYS A 150 1.96 17.12 8.30
CA CYS A 150 3.08 17.41 9.20
C CYS A 150 4.29 18.00 8.46
N GLY A 151 4.32 17.97 7.13
CA GLY A 151 5.41 18.54 6.34
C GLY A 151 6.62 17.61 6.18
N THR A 152 6.47 16.29 6.35
CA THR A 152 7.59 15.33 6.26
C THR A 152 8.01 14.95 4.83
N HIS A 153 7.52 15.64 3.79
CA HIS A 153 7.88 15.31 2.41
C HIS A 153 9.40 15.35 2.16
N TYR A 154 10.09 16.30 2.76
CA TYR A 154 11.54 16.43 2.61
C TYR A 154 12.26 15.22 3.22
N THR A 155 11.99 14.91 4.49
CA THR A 155 12.63 13.77 5.19
C THR A 155 12.21 12.42 4.61
N ALA A 156 11.00 12.32 4.04
CA ALA A 156 10.57 11.13 3.33
C ALA A 156 11.41 10.89 2.06
N VAL A 157 11.67 11.93 1.26
CA VAL A 157 12.55 11.86 0.09
C VAL A 157 13.97 11.49 0.52
N GLU A 158 14.52 12.13 1.57
CA GLU A 158 15.84 11.79 2.12
C GLU A 158 15.92 10.31 2.55
N SER A 159 14.89 9.79 3.21
CA SER A 159 14.83 8.38 3.63
C SER A 159 14.88 7.43 2.42
N VAL A 160 14.16 7.73 1.34
CA VAL A 160 14.20 6.93 0.11
C VAL A 160 15.58 7.00 -0.54
N MET A 161 16.18 8.20 -0.63
CA MET A 161 17.51 8.39 -1.21
C MET A 161 18.59 7.69 -0.41
N ALA A 162 18.52 7.72 0.93
CA ALA A 162 19.45 6.99 1.80
C ALA A 162 19.37 5.47 1.57
N TYR A 163 18.16 4.92 1.43
CA TYR A 163 17.99 3.51 1.09
C TYR A 163 18.58 3.16 -0.28
N ILE A 164 18.40 4.02 -1.28
CA ILE A 164 18.99 3.82 -2.63
C ILE A 164 20.51 3.78 -2.55
N GLU A 165 21.14 4.67 -1.78
CA GLU A 165 22.60 4.67 -1.61
C GLU A 165 23.07 3.40 -0.90
N GLN A 166 22.39 2.95 0.17
CA GLN A 166 22.69 1.68 0.82
C GLN A 166 22.63 0.50 -0.16
N MET A 167 21.58 0.41 -0.97
CA MET A 167 21.48 -0.66 -1.99
C MET A 167 22.61 -0.62 -3.02
N LYS A 168 23.10 0.57 -3.40
CA LYS A 168 24.24 0.71 -4.32
C LYS A 168 25.54 0.21 -3.68
N GLU A 169 25.75 0.46 -2.39
CA GLU A 169 26.92 0.00 -1.66
C GLU A 169 26.94 -1.52 -1.51
N GLU A 170 25.80 -2.13 -1.15
CA GLU A 170 25.65 -3.59 -1.06
C GLU A 170 25.91 -4.32 -2.39
N ARG A 171 25.57 -3.69 -3.52
CA ARG A 171 25.84 -4.27 -4.87
C ARG A 171 27.31 -4.18 -5.31
N LYS A 172 28.14 -3.37 -4.64
CA LYS A 172 29.58 -3.22 -4.95
C LYS A 172 30.46 -4.21 -4.18
N GLN A 173 29.90 -4.87 -3.15
CA GLN A 173 30.55 -5.90 -2.34
C GLN A 173 30.32 -7.29 -2.93
#